data_565c34a8576d5c1ffa15e7faaf1ce381
#
_entry.id   565c34a8576d5c1ffa15e7faaf1ce381
#
_cell.length_a   1.000
_cell.length_b   1.000
_cell.length_c   1.000
_cell.angle_alpha   90.00
_cell.angle_beta   90.00
_cell.angle_gamma   90.00
#
_symmetry.space_group_name_H-M   'P 1'
#
loop_
_entity.id
_entity.type
_entity.pdbx_description
1 polymer ?
#
loop_
_entity_poly.entity_id
_entity_poly.type
_entity_poly.pdbx_seq_one_letter_code
_entity_poly.pdbx_strand_id
1 'polypeptide(L)'
;MSNVSDKTLQSLVNTLEIEGMELTLKSFNIPKDTMARYLRKAKARDIQPTTTWGSAPRVFVFDIETLPLEVFSWGLNKQFIGHDNIIKEWCVLSWAGKWLMGDEIFGDVLTPEECINRDDKRIVESVWNIIDQADILIGHNGRRFDIRKLNARFIWHDLQPPSPFEMIDTYKDAVAQFAFTSFKQDYLTKFFDLQHKLETNFQLWVDCANGVQSEIDKMYEYNRHDVMGLE
;
A
#
# COMPACT_ATOMS: atom_id res chain seq x y z
N MET A 1 -26.04 9.26 44.65
CA MET A 1 -25.89 8.32 43.52
C MET A 1 -25.06 9.03 42.45
N SER A 2 -23.86 8.56 42.15
CA SER A 2 -23.00 9.23 41.16
C SER A 2 -23.67 9.20 39.78
N ASN A 3 -23.82 10.37 39.21
CA ASN A 3 -24.39 10.55 37.87
C ASN A 3 -23.28 10.25 36.86
N VAL A 4 -23.22 9.01 36.36
CA VAL A 4 -22.24 8.63 35.33
C VAL A 4 -22.55 9.37 34.03
N SER A 5 -21.55 9.96 33.39
CA SER A 5 -21.71 10.73 32.15
C SER A 5 -21.96 9.80 30.96
N ASP A 6 -22.60 10.33 29.92
CA ASP A 6 -22.82 9.59 28.65
C ASP A 6 -21.49 9.23 28.00
N LYS A 7 -20.49 10.10 28.08
CA LYS A 7 -19.13 9.82 27.59
C LYS A 7 -18.51 8.60 28.28
N THR A 8 -18.70 8.47 29.60
CA THR A 8 -18.20 7.32 30.37
C THR A 8 -18.96 6.05 29.99
N LEU A 9 -20.29 6.13 29.82
CA LEU A 9 -21.11 5.00 29.38
C LEU A 9 -20.75 4.55 27.96
N GLN A 10 -20.50 5.51 27.06
CA GLN A 10 -20.08 5.23 25.70
C GLN A 10 -18.72 4.52 25.67
N SER A 11 -17.73 5.06 26.41
CA SER A 11 -16.41 4.43 26.50
C SER A 11 -16.49 3.00 27.04
N LEU A 12 -17.31 2.78 28.06
CA LEU A 12 -17.49 1.46 28.65
C LEU A 12 -18.17 0.47 27.68
N VAL A 13 -19.21 0.90 26.96
CA VAL A 13 -19.89 0.07 25.97
C VAL A 13 -18.95 -0.29 24.83
N ASN A 14 -18.16 0.67 24.35
CA ASN A 14 -17.18 0.44 23.31
C ASN A 14 -16.07 -0.55 23.74
N THR A 15 -15.53 -0.38 24.95
CA THR A 15 -14.51 -1.29 25.48
C THR A 15 -15.08 -2.69 25.70
N LEU A 16 -16.32 -2.80 26.15
CA LEU A 16 -16.98 -4.11 26.32
C LEU A 16 -17.14 -4.85 25.00
N GLU A 17 -17.46 -4.15 23.93
CA GLU A 17 -17.60 -4.70 22.58
C GLU A 17 -16.26 -5.20 22.06
N ILE A 18 -15.17 -4.47 22.32
CA ILE A 18 -13.82 -4.76 21.81
C ILE A 18 -13.13 -5.85 22.67
N GLU A 19 -13.09 -5.69 23.97
CA GLU A 19 -12.24 -6.46 24.87
C GLU A 19 -13.01 -7.55 25.65
N GLY A 20 -14.33 -7.52 25.62
CA GLY A 20 -15.17 -8.40 26.40
C GLY A 20 -15.24 -8.03 27.88
N MET A 21 -16.06 -8.76 28.62
CA MET A 21 -16.44 -8.41 30.00
C MET A 21 -15.25 -8.38 30.98
N GLU A 22 -14.37 -9.36 30.91
CA GLU A 22 -13.30 -9.53 31.90
C GLU A 22 -12.25 -8.41 31.79
N LEU A 23 -11.80 -8.10 30.59
CA LEU A 23 -10.84 -7.02 30.33
C LEU A 23 -11.46 -5.65 30.62
N THR A 24 -12.72 -5.42 30.26
CA THR A 24 -13.42 -4.17 30.57
C THR A 24 -13.53 -3.90 32.05
N LEU A 25 -13.86 -4.93 32.85
CA LEU A 25 -13.88 -4.79 34.31
C LEU A 25 -12.52 -4.37 34.86
N LYS A 26 -11.45 -4.94 34.33
CA LYS A 26 -10.07 -4.63 34.70
C LYS A 26 -9.65 -3.22 34.25
N SER A 27 -9.94 -2.85 33.00
CA SER A 27 -9.58 -1.53 32.43
C SER A 27 -10.29 -0.37 33.15
N PHE A 28 -11.55 -0.54 33.52
CA PHE A 28 -12.30 0.47 34.27
C PHE A 28 -12.16 0.35 35.79
N ASN A 29 -11.50 -0.69 36.28
CA ASN A 29 -11.33 -0.96 37.70
C ASN A 29 -12.67 -0.92 38.48
N ILE A 30 -13.71 -1.53 37.94
CA ILE A 30 -15.06 -1.56 38.54
C ILE A 30 -15.54 -2.96 38.83
N PRO A 31 -16.33 -3.14 39.92
CA PRO A 31 -16.96 -4.43 40.22
C PRO A 31 -18.02 -4.82 39.18
N LYS A 32 -18.24 -6.14 39.01
CA LYS A 32 -19.22 -6.68 38.07
C LYS A 32 -20.64 -6.11 38.25
N ASP A 33 -21.07 -5.88 39.48
CA ASP A 33 -22.38 -5.27 39.76
C ASP A 33 -22.48 -3.81 39.33
N THR A 34 -21.37 -3.08 39.44
CA THR A 34 -21.29 -1.70 38.94
C THR A 34 -21.35 -1.69 37.44
N MET A 35 -20.65 -2.59 36.75
CA MET A 35 -20.74 -2.79 35.31
C MET A 35 -22.18 -3.05 34.86
N ALA A 36 -22.84 -4.02 35.47
CA ALA A 36 -24.25 -4.35 35.15
C ALA A 36 -25.19 -3.16 35.33
N ARG A 37 -24.95 -2.31 36.33
CA ARG A 37 -25.70 -1.07 36.53
C ARG A 37 -25.42 -0.03 35.44
N TYR A 38 -24.17 0.11 34.99
CA TYR A 38 -23.78 1.02 33.94
C TYR A 38 -24.35 0.60 32.59
N LEU A 39 -24.33 -0.70 32.28
CA LEU A 39 -24.92 -1.24 31.05
C LEU A 39 -26.44 -1.00 31.01
N ARG A 40 -27.15 -1.17 32.14
CA ARG A 40 -28.58 -0.81 32.22
C ARG A 40 -28.82 0.67 31.96
N LYS A 41 -27.95 1.57 32.47
CA LYS A 41 -28.04 3.01 32.19
C LYS A 41 -27.74 3.33 30.74
N ALA A 42 -26.72 2.71 30.15
CA ALA A 42 -26.40 2.87 28.75
C ALA A 42 -27.58 2.47 27.85
N LYS A 43 -28.16 1.30 28.11
CA LYS A 43 -29.37 0.82 27.40
C LYS A 43 -30.56 1.76 27.57
N ALA A 44 -30.82 2.30 28.78
CA ALA A 44 -31.89 3.24 29.03
C ALA A 44 -31.70 4.60 28.34
N ARG A 45 -30.50 4.95 27.92
CA ARG A 45 -30.14 6.17 27.19
C ARG A 45 -29.88 5.93 25.70
N ASP A 46 -30.17 4.72 25.23
CA ASP A 46 -29.92 4.27 23.86
C ASP A 46 -28.44 4.45 23.39
N ILE A 47 -27.51 4.31 24.34
CA ILE A 47 -26.07 4.36 24.05
C ILE A 47 -25.68 3.01 23.47
N GLN A 48 -25.49 2.98 22.16
CA GLN A 48 -24.99 1.82 21.42
C GLN A 48 -23.47 1.89 21.29
N PRO A 49 -22.77 0.74 21.08
CA PRO A 49 -21.38 0.78 20.69
C PRO A 49 -21.21 1.65 19.43
N THR A 50 -20.37 2.66 19.53
CA THR A 50 -19.97 3.45 18.34
C THR A 50 -18.73 2.86 17.68
N THR A 51 -18.06 1.97 18.38
CA THR A 51 -17.13 1.04 17.75
C THR A 51 -17.97 -0.09 17.19
N THR A 52 -18.48 0.05 15.96
CA THR A 52 -18.41 -1.11 15.10
C THR A 52 -16.97 -1.62 15.22
N TRP A 53 -16.75 -2.91 15.50
CA TRP A 53 -15.50 -3.55 15.11
C TRP A 53 -15.27 -3.05 13.70
N GLY A 54 -14.31 -2.15 13.55
CA GLY A 54 -14.02 -1.60 12.27
C GLY A 54 -13.92 -2.79 11.34
N SER A 55 -14.56 -2.73 10.19
CA SER A 55 -14.35 -3.72 9.14
C SER A 55 -12.90 -4.16 9.22
N ALA A 56 -12.65 -5.46 9.16
CA ALA A 56 -11.28 -5.99 9.20
C ALA A 56 -10.37 -5.04 8.41
N PRO A 57 -9.18 -4.72 8.89
CA PRO A 57 -8.33 -3.71 8.27
C PRO A 57 -8.25 -3.99 6.78
N ARG A 58 -8.44 -2.96 5.99
CA ARG A 58 -8.35 -3.05 4.54
C ARG A 58 -6.87 -3.14 4.17
N VAL A 59 -6.43 -4.35 3.83
CA VAL A 59 -5.04 -4.64 3.47
C VAL A 59 -4.92 -4.67 1.96
N PHE A 60 -4.05 -3.84 1.41
CA PHE A 60 -3.81 -3.77 -0.02
C PHE A 60 -2.38 -4.21 -0.34
N VAL A 61 -2.26 -5.23 -1.19
CA VAL A 61 -1.00 -5.74 -1.73
C VAL A 61 -0.76 -5.04 -3.06
N PHE A 62 0.40 -4.42 -3.26
CA PHE A 62 0.64 -3.65 -4.49
C PHE A 62 2.12 -3.56 -4.85
N ASP A 63 2.36 -3.20 -6.11
CA ASP A 63 3.66 -2.93 -6.69
C ASP A 63 3.52 -1.87 -7.79
N ILE A 64 4.59 -1.08 -8.03
CA ILE A 64 4.63 -0.09 -9.10
C ILE A 64 5.84 -0.31 -10.00
N GLU A 65 5.67 0.02 -11.28
CA GLU A 65 6.77 0.15 -12.23
C GLU A 65 6.97 1.61 -12.64
N THR A 66 8.20 1.97 -12.93
CA THR A 66 8.53 3.35 -13.31
C THR A 66 9.34 3.41 -14.59
N LEU A 67 9.08 4.41 -15.43
CA LEU A 67 9.98 4.75 -16.54
C LEU A 67 11.25 5.39 -15.98
N PRO A 68 12.43 5.04 -16.53
CA PRO A 68 13.70 5.64 -16.12
C PRO A 68 13.83 7.09 -16.59
N LEU A 69 14.77 7.80 -15.99
CA LEU A 69 15.25 9.08 -16.54
C LEU A 69 15.75 8.91 -17.98
N GLU A 70 15.46 9.87 -18.83
CA GLU A 70 16.13 10.02 -20.13
C GLU A 70 17.18 11.12 -20.01
N VAL A 71 18.44 10.79 -20.27
CA VAL A 71 19.56 11.68 -20.04
C VAL A 71 20.58 11.65 -21.17
N PHE A 72 21.27 12.75 -21.41
CA PHE A 72 22.51 12.76 -22.20
C PHE A 72 23.73 12.52 -21.30
N SER A 73 24.59 11.62 -21.72
CA SER A 73 25.86 11.31 -21.05
C SER A 73 27.02 11.32 -22.04
N TRP A 74 28.16 11.84 -21.62
CA TRP A 74 29.37 11.90 -22.44
C TRP A 74 30.15 10.58 -22.47
N GLY A 75 29.80 9.62 -21.60
CA GLY A 75 30.53 8.36 -21.50
C GLY A 75 29.73 7.25 -20.83
N LEU A 76 30.30 6.04 -20.82
CA LEU A 76 29.69 4.84 -20.27
C LEU A 76 30.17 4.63 -18.84
N ASN A 77 30.48 4.31 -18.04
CA ASN A 77 30.94 4.00 -16.66
C ASN A 77 30.65 5.14 -15.68
N LYS A 78 30.67 4.86 -14.43
CA LYS A 78 30.42 5.70 -13.24
C LYS A 78 30.47 7.21 -13.53
N GLN A 79 29.35 7.77 -13.98
CA GLN A 79 29.22 9.19 -14.26
C GLN A 79 28.29 9.85 -13.27
N PHE A 80 28.64 11.08 -12.88
CA PHE A 80 27.69 11.97 -12.21
C PHE A 80 26.85 12.65 -13.27
N ILE A 81 25.56 12.37 -13.32
CA ILE A 81 24.60 13.00 -14.20
C ILE A 81 24.09 14.25 -13.49
N GLY A 82 24.42 15.43 -14.05
CA GLY A 82 23.88 16.70 -13.58
C GLY A 82 22.39 16.85 -13.94
N HIS A 83 21.67 17.66 -13.20
CA HIS A 83 20.25 17.93 -13.50
C HIS A 83 20.06 18.48 -14.92
N ASP A 84 21.00 19.28 -15.42
CA ASP A 84 20.95 19.89 -16.76
C ASP A 84 21.06 18.84 -17.89
N ASN A 85 21.46 17.62 -17.58
CA ASN A 85 21.57 16.52 -18.53
C ASN A 85 20.27 15.72 -18.65
N ILE A 86 19.25 16.00 -17.82
CA ILE A 86 17.97 15.29 -17.84
C ILE A 86 17.12 15.85 -18.99
N ILE A 87 16.72 14.97 -19.90
CA ILE A 87 15.85 15.28 -21.02
C ILE A 87 14.39 15.07 -20.64
N LYS A 88 14.11 13.90 -19.97
CA LYS A 88 12.80 13.59 -19.41
C LYS A 88 12.96 13.01 -18.02
N GLU A 89 12.13 13.51 -17.12
CA GLU A 89 12.05 13.00 -15.75
C GLU A 89 11.48 11.59 -15.72
N TRP A 90 11.78 10.84 -14.70
CA TRP A 90 11.12 9.56 -14.44
C TRP A 90 9.64 9.80 -14.09
N CYS A 91 8.78 8.81 -14.38
CA CYS A 91 7.38 8.83 -14.00
C CYS A 91 6.92 7.43 -13.62
N VAL A 92 5.77 7.29 -12.99
CA VAL A 92 5.12 5.99 -12.78
C VAL A 92 4.66 5.47 -14.14
N LEU A 93 4.98 4.22 -14.46
CA LEU A 93 4.58 3.57 -15.72
C LEU A 93 3.32 2.74 -15.55
N SER A 94 3.27 1.96 -14.48
CA SER A 94 2.11 1.18 -14.10
C SER A 94 2.07 0.97 -12.59
N TRP A 95 0.91 0.60 -12.11
CA TRP A 95 0.72 0.01 -10.80
C TRP A 95 -0.24 -1.16 -10.90
N ALA A 96 -0.04 -2.16 -10.08
CA ALA A 96 -0.96 -3.27 -9.91
C ALA A 96 -1.14 -3.56 -8.43
N GLY A 97 -2.27 -4.14 -8.06
CA GLY A 97 -2.54 -4.53 -6.69
C GLY A 97 -3.82 -5.31 -6.52
N LYS A 98 -4.02 -5.81 -5.32
CA LYS A 98 -5.23 -6.53 -4.92
C LYS A 98 -5.51 -6.30 -3.44
N TRP A 99 -6.75 -6.36 -3.07
CA TRP A 99 -7.12 -6.46 -1.67
C TRP A 99 -6.78 -7.86 -1.17
N LEU A 100 -6.11 -7.95 -0.04
CA LEU A 100 -5.78 -9.24 0.58
C LEU A 100 -7.05 -10.09 0.75
N MET A 101 -6.96 -11.36 0.41
CA MET A 101 -8.07 -12.32 0.31
C MET A 101 -9.11 -12.01 -0.79
N GLY A 102 -8.89 -10.99 -1.62
CA GLY A 102 -9.68 -10.76 -2.83
C GLY A 102 -9.16 -11.61 -3.99
N ASP A 103 -10.02 -11.93 -4.95
CA ASP A 103 -9.61 -12.74 -6.11
C ASP A 103 -9.12 -11.88 -7.28
N GLU A 104 -9.45 -10.58 -7.30
CA GLU A 104 -9.20 -9.69 -8.42
C GLU A 104 -7.91 -8.90 -8.24
N ILE A 105 -6.99 -9.01 -9.22
CA ILE A 105 -5.86 -8.11 -9.39
C ILE A 105 -6.26 -7.02 -10.36
N PHE A 106 -6.14 -5.79 -9.96
CA PHE A 106 -6.45 -4.62 -10.76
C PHE A 106 -5.30 -3.61 -10.70
N GLY A 107 -5.34 -2.63 -11.57
CA GLY A 107 -4.30 -1.62 -11.64
C GLY A 107 -4.52 -0.71 -12.84
N ASP A 108 -3.47 0.04 -13.17
CA ASP A 108 -3.51 0.99 -14.27
C ASP A 108 -2.11 1.10 -14.91
N VAL A 109 -2.06 1.48 -16.17
CA VAL A 109 -0.83 1.64 -16.94
C VAL A 109 -0.94 2.86 -17.85
N LEU A 110 0.17 3.49 -18.16
CA LEU A 110 0.21 4.62 -19.09
C LEU A 110 -0.19 4.19 -20.50
N THR A 111 -0.89 5.06 -21.19
CA THR A 111 -1.09 4.96 -22.63
C THR A 111 0.21 5.29 -23.37
N PRO A 112 0.35 4.94 -24.67
CA PRO A 112 1.50 5.33 -25.49
C PRO A 112 1.81 6.83 -25.45
N GLU A 113 0.79 7.66 -25.54
CA GLU A 113 0.93 9.12 -25.50
C GLU A 113 1.42 9.60 -24.13
N GLU A 114 0.87 9.09 -23.04
CA GLU A 114 1.29 9.39 -21.66
C GLU A 114 2.74 8.95 -21.43
N CYS A 115 3.16 7.77 -21.93
CA CYS A 115 4.55 7.31 -21.86
C CYS A 115 5.53 8.29 -22.56
N ILE A 116 5.20 8.69 -23.78
CA ILE A 116 6.03 9.62 -24.56
C ILE A 116 6.13 10.98 -23.87
N ASN A 117 5.02 11.47 -23.32
CA ASN A 117 4.94 12.78 -22.67
C ASN A 117 5.36 12.75 -21.17
N ARG A 118 5.58 11.56 -20.59
CA ARG A 118 5.86 11.38 -19.14
C ARG A 118 4.73 11.93 -18.26
N ASP A 119 3.49 11.89 -18.75
CA ASP A 119 2.31 12.33 -18.02
C ASP A 119 1.67 11.13 -17.27
N ASP A 120 2.03 10.99 -16.02
CA ASP A 120 1.51 9.92 -15.15
C ASP A 120 0.38 10.38 -14.23
N LYS A 121 -0.16 11.58 -14.42
CA LYS A 121 -1.16 12.16 -13.52
C LYS A 121 -2.34 11.22 -13.29
N ARG A 122 -2.92 10.71 -14.36
CA ARG A 122 -4.11 9.85 -14.32
C ARG A 122 -3.90 8.59 -13.47
N ILE A 123 -2.78 7.88 -13.70
CA ILE A 123 -2.50 6.65 -12.98
C ILE A 123 -2.03 6.90 -11.55
N VAL A 124 -1.38 8.02 -11.29
CA VAL A 124 -1.00 8.44 -9.93
C VAL A 124 -2.24 8.81 -9.12
N GLU A 125 -3.21 9.50 -9.70
CA GLU A 125 -4.52 9.75 -9.07
C GLU A 125 -5.29 8.44 -8.81
N SER A 126 -5.22 7.47 -9.73
CA SER A 126 -5.90 6.19 -9.58
C SER A 126 -5.32 5.36 -8.42
N VAL A 127 -3.99 5.24 -8.29
CA VAL A 127 -3.36 4.54 -7.17
C VAL A 127 -3.52 5.30 -5.85
N TRP A 128 -3.49 6.63 -5.87
CA TRP A 128 -3.74 7.46 -4.70
C TRP A 128 -5.12 7.15 -4.10
N ASN A 129 -6.17 7.09 -4.93
CA ASN A 129 -7.53 6.78 -4.50
C ASN A 129 -7.66 5.40 -3.82
N ILE A 130 -6.82 4.43 -4.19
CA ILE A 130 -6.80 3.11 -3.57
C ILE A 130 -6.01 3.14 -2.25
N ILE A 131 -4.83 3.76 -2.26
CA ILE A 131 -3.99 3.88 -1.06
C ILE A 131 -4.72 4.65 0.05
N ASP A 132 -5.47 5.70 -0.29
CA ASP A 132 -6.27 6.49 0.67
C ASP A 132 -7.33 5.66 1.40
N GLN A 133 -7.72 4.53 0.84
CA GLN A 133 -8.71 3.61 1.41
C GLN A 133 -8.09 2.45 2.20
N ALA A 134 -6.76 2.26 2.14
CA ALA A 134 -6.09 1.15 2.77
C ALA A 134 -5.65 1.50 4.19
N ASP A 135 -5.85 0.58 5.14
CA ASP A 135 -5.31 0.67 6.49
C ASP A 135 -3.88 0.12 6.56
N ILE A 136 -3.60 -0.91 5.74
CA ILE A 136 -2.29 -1.57 5.65
C ILE A 136 -1.94 -1.76 4.18
N LEU A 137 -0.69 -1.43 3.84
CA LEU A 137 -0.10 -1.71 2.53
C LEU A 137 0.93 -2.83 2.66
N ILE A 138 0.96 -3.75 1.69
CA ILE A 138 1.98 -4.79 1.58
C ILE A 138 2.74 -4.59 0.26
N GLY A 139 4.07 -4.61 0.32
CA GLY A 139 4.93 -4.53 -0.87
C GLY A 139 6.33 -5.06 -0.58
N HIS A 140 7.09 -5.36 -1.62
CA HIS A 140 8.46 -5.87 -1.52
C HIS A 140 9.48 -4.73 -1.69
N ASN A 141 10.18 -4.34 -0.61
CA ASN A 141 10.98 -3.12 -0.54
C ASN A 141 10.15 -1.84 -0.79
N GLY A 142 8.85 -1.94 -0.64
CA GLY A 142 7.87 -0.91 -1.01
C GLY A 142 8.01 0.37 -0.19
N ARG A 143 8.38 0.27 1.09
CA ARG A 143 8.65 1.45 1.92
C ARG A 143 9.79 2.32 1.37
N ARG A 144 10.80 1.68 0.79
CA ARG A 144 12.00 2.37 0.29
C ARG A 144 11.87 2.81 -1.17
N PHE A 145 11.12 2.07 -1.97
CA PHE A 145 10.96 2.33 -3.39
C PHE A 145 9.57 2.90 -3.71
N ASP A 146 8.53 2.09 -3.68
CA ASP A 146 7.19 2.42 -4.16
C ASP A 146 6.60 3.64 -3.47
N ILE A 147 6.52 3.63 -2.15
CA ILE A 147 5.93 4.73 -1.37
C ILE A 147 6.71 6.03 -1.56
N ARG A 148 8.05 5.96 -1.63
CA ARG A 148 8.84 7.18 -1.83
C ARG A 148 8.67 7.76 -3.23
N LYS A 149 8.56 6.90 -4.23
CA LYS A 149 8.26 7.28 -5.61
C LYS A 149 6.87 7.90 -5.70
N LEU A 150 5.86 7.23 -5.18
CA LEU A 150 4.49 7.75 -5.17
C LEU A 150 4.37 9.08 -4.42
N ASN A 151 4.97 9.21 -3.23
CA ASN A 151 4.96 10.48 -2.48
C ASN A 151 5.56 11.65 -3.30
N ALA A 152 6.63 11.41 -4.06
CA ALA A 152 7.19 12.42 -4.93
C ALA A 152 6.21 12.82 -6.06
N ARG A 153 5.50 11.84 -6.63
CA ARG A 153 4.51 12.10 -7.68
C ARG A 153 3.23 12.71 -7.13
N PHE A 154 2.81 12.37 -5.91
CA PHE A 154 1.69 13.04 -5.24
C PHE A 154 1.94 14.54 -5.09
N ILE A 155 3.15 14.93 -4.63
CA ILE A 155 3.55 16.33 -4.53
C ILE A 155 3.62 16.98 -5.93
N TRP A 156 4.15 16.27 -6.92
CA TRP A 156 4.26 16.76 -8.28
C TRP A 156 2.90 17.12 -8.91
N HIS A 157 1.86 16.36 -8.54
CA HIS A 157 0.49 16.53 -9.05
C HIS A 157 -0.44 17.28 -8.07
N ASP A 158 0.10 17.95 -7.05
CA ASP A 158 -0.67 18.71 -6.05
C ASP A 158 -1.70 17.86 -5.27
N LEU A 159 -1.45 16.54 -5.15
CA LEU A 159 -2.29 15.66 -4.34
C LEU A 159 -1.91 15.78 -2.86
N GLN A 160 -2.92 15.78 -2.00
CA GLN A 160 -2.70 15.71 -0.56
C GLN A 160 -2.10 14.35 -0.18
N PRO A 161 -1.36 14.26 0.94
CA PRO A 161 -0.97 12.95 1.46
C PRO A 161 -2.22 12.07 1.66
N PRO A 162 -2.16 10.77 1.31
CA PRO A 162 -3.25 9.85 1.59
C PRO A 162 -3.45 9.69 3.10
N SER A 163 -4.57 9.10 3.50
CA SER A 163 -4.86 8.71 4.88
C SER A 163 -3.72 7.89 5.47
N PRO A 164 -3.43 8.02 6.78
CA PRO A 164 -2.38 7.25 7.43
C PRO A 164 -2.60 5.74 7.29
N PHE A 165 -1.57 5.03 6.90
CA PHE A 165 -1.56 3.58 6.75
C PHE A 165 -0.32 2.95 7.40
N GLU A 166 -0.39 1.67 7.74
CA GLU A 166 0.78 0.87 8.08
C GLU A 166 1.37 0.22 6.81
N MET A 167 2.68 -0.04 6.83
CA MET A 167 3.37 -0.69 5.71
C MET A 167 4.07 -1.96 6.19
N ILE A 168 3.66 -3.10 5.68
CA ILE A 168 4.36 -4.38 5.77
C ILE A 168 5.31 -4.47 4.57
N ASP A 169 6.61 -4.54 4.85
CA ASP A 169 7.64 -4.60 3.82
C ASP A 169 8.27 -6.00 3.81
N THR A 170 7.81 -6.86 2.93
CA THR A 170 8.22 -8.28 2.86
C THR A 170 9.73 -8.45 2.64
N TYR A 171 10.42 -7.50 1.97
CA TYR A 171 11.88 -7.51 1.87
C TYR A 171 12.55 -7.35 3.24
N LYS A 172 12.09 -6.37 4.04
CA LYS A 172 12.67 -6.12 5.37
C LYS A 172 12.43 -7.27 6.32
N ASP A 173 11.23 -7.82 6.28
CA ASP A 173 10.87 -8.95 7.14
C ASP A 173 11.66 -10.20 6.76
N ALA A 174 11.85 -10.44 5.47
CA ALA A 174 12.70 -11.53 4.99
C ALA A 174 14.15 -11.36 5.44
N VAL A 175 14.73 -10.16 5.27
CA VAL A 175 16.12 -9.88 5.73
C VAL A 175 16.28 -10.02 7.24
N ALA A 176 15.26 -9.64 8.00
CA ALA A 176 15.32 -9.67 9.47
C ALA A 176 15.20 -11.09 10.05
N GLN A 177 14.48 -11.99 9.38
CA GLN A 177 14.07 -13.27 9.96
C GLN A 177 14.73 -14.49 9.31
N PHE A 178 15.25 -14.37 8.08
CA PHE A 178 15.75 -15.49 7.29
C PHE A 178 17.14 -15.25 6.71
N ALA A 179 17.85 -16.32 6.44
CA ALA A 179 19.17 -16.31 5.81
C ALA A 179 19.09 -16.84 4.37
N PHE A 180 18.25 -16.23 3.54
CA PHE A 180 18.17 -16.56 2.11
C PHE A 180 19.43 -16.13 1.36
N THR A 181 19.78 -16.84 0.29
CA THR A 181 20.89 -16.48 -0.59
C THR A 181 20.66 -15.14 -1.30
N SER A 182 19.40 -14.81 -1.60
CA SER A 182 18.98 -13.53 -2.16
C SER A 182 17.61 -13.14 -1.60
N PHE A 183 17.43 -11.85 -1.41
CA PHE A 183 16.15 -11.28 -0.95
C PHE A 183 15.39 -10.59 -2.08
N LYS A 184 15.80 -10.78 -3.34
CA LYS A 184 15.03 -10.31 -4.49
C LYS A 184 13.74 -11.10 -4.60
N GLN A 185 12.64 -10.44 -4.95
CA GLN A 185 11.34 -11.09 -5.10
C GLN A 185 11.40 -12.28 -6.07
N ASP A 186 12.06 -12.12 -7.24
CA ASP A 186 12.24 -13.21 -8.22
C ASP A 186 12.95 -14.45 -7.62
N TYR A 187 13.90 -14.26 -6.72
CA TYR A 187 14.54 -15.38 -6.04
C TYR A 187 13.59 -16.05 -5.04
N LEU A 188 12.87 -15.25 -4.25
CA LEU A 188 11.95 -15.77 -3.22
C LEU A 188 10.77 -16.51 -3.85
N THR A 189 10.17 -15.99 -4.92
CA THR A 189 9.09 -16.67 -5.64
C THR A 189 9.54 -18.01 -6.20
N LYS A 190 10.75 -18.10 -6.75
CA LYS A 190 11.35 -19.36 -7.20
C LYS A 190 11.66 -20.31 -6.03
N PHE A 191 12.14 -19.78 -4.91
CA PHE A 191 12.45 -20.58 -3.72
C PHE A 191 11.21 -21.23 -3.12
N PHE A 192 10.09 -20.53 -3.14
CA PHE A 192 8.80 -21.03 -2.65
C PHE A 192 7.97 -21.78 -3.70
N ASP A 193 8.52 -22.03 -4.89
CA ASP A 193 7.82 -22.67 -6.02
C ASP A 193 6.51 -21.97 -6.39
N LEU A 194 6.50 -20.64 -6.25
CA LEU A 194 5.41 -19.79 -6.71
C LEU A 194 5.53 -19.52 -8.21
N GLN A 195 4.54 -18.84 -8.78
CA GLN A 195 4.53 -18.57 -10.23
C GLN A 195 5.83 -17.89 -10.69
N HIS A 196 6.38 -18.36 -11.81
CA HIS A 196 7.63 -17.81 -12.34
C HIS A 196 7.41 -16.39 -12.86
N LYS A 197 8.30 -15.50 -12.47
CA LYS A 197 8.36 -14.12 -12.96
C LYS A 197 8.57 -14.11 -14.48
N LEU A 198 7.89 -13.19 -15.18
CA LEU A 198 8.14 -12.95 -16.59
C LEU A 198 9.55 -12.39 -16.78
N GLU A 199 10.31 -12.95 -17.73
CA GLU A 199 11.63 -12.42 -18.05
C GLU A 199 11.51 -11.05 -18.70
N THR A 200 12.28 -10.10 -18.18
CA THR A 200 12.35 -8.73 -18.70
C THR A 200 13.81 -8.34 -18.95
N ASN A 201 14.01 -7.42 -19.86
CA ASN A 201 15.30 -6.78 -20.10
C ASN A 201 15.11 -5.27 -20.17
N PHE A 202 16.18 -4.51 -20.10
CA PHE A 202 16.11 -3.05 -20.08
C PHE A 202 15.45 -2.46 -21.34
N GLN A 203 15.50 -3.17 -22.48
CA GLN A 203 14.87 -2.72 -23.73
C GLN A 203 13.35 -2.57 -23.56
N LEU A 204 12.70 -3.41 -22.76
CA LEU A 204 11.28 -3.29 -22.45
C LEU A 204 10.91 -1.88 -21.92
N TRP A 205 11.70 -1.34 -20.99
CA TRP A 205 11.49 0.02 -20.48
C TRP A 205 11.72 1.10 -21.54
N VAL A 206 12.70 0.90 -22.41
CA VAL A 206 12.97 1.82 -23.54
C VAL A 206 11.79 1.84 -24.52
N ASP A 207 11.25 0.67 -24.83
CA ASP A 207 10.13 0.54 -25.77
C ASP A 207 8.84 1.10 -25.16
N CYS A 208 8.59 0.87 -23.87
CA CYS A 208 7.49 1.54 -23.15
C CYS A 208 7.66 3.07 -23.20
N ALA A 209 8.86 3.58 -22.95
CA ALA A 209 9.15 5.02 -22.99
C ALA A 209 8.92 5.65 -24.37
N ASN A 210 9.04 4.85 -25.43
CA ASN A 210 8.76 5.24 -26.82
C ASN A 210 7.30 5.01 -27.24
N GLY A 211 6.43 4.57 -26.29
CA GLY A 211 5.01 4.39 -26.56
C GLY A 211 4.66 3.13 -27.35
N VAL A 212 5.48 2.08 -27.29
CA VAL A 212 5.17 0.81 -27.97
C VAL A 212 4.09 0.06 -27.18
N GLN A 213 2.86 0.05 -27.68
CA GLN A 213 1.69 -0.49 -26.96
C GLN A 213 1.90 -1.93 -26.50
N SER A 214 2.41 -2.82 -27.34
CA SER A 214 2.63 -4.23 -27.00
C SER A 214 3.58 -4.41 -25.79
N GLU A 215 4.56 -3.53 -25.67
CA GLU A 215 5.53 -3.58 -24.55
C GLU A 215 4.97 -2.93 -23.28
N ILE A 216 4.10 -1.93 -23.43
CA ILE A 216 3.32 -1.37 -22.32
C ILE A 216 2.38 -2.43 -21.75
N ASP A 217 1.65 -3.16 -22.59
CA ASP A 217 0.76 -4.24 -22.16
C ASP A 217 1.54 -5.35 -21.45
N LYS A 218 2.70 -5.72 -22.00
CA LYS A 218 3.60 -6.70 -21.39
C LYS A 218 4.15 -6.25 -20.03
N MET A 219 4.51 -4.97 -19.90
CA MET A 219 4.96 -4.40 -18.63
C MET A 219 3.83 -4.42 -17.59
N TYR A 220 2.60 -4.13 -17.99
CA TYR A 220 1.46 -4.20 -17.09
C TYR A 220 1.20 -5.63 -16.60
N GLU A 221 1.27 -6.63 -17.49
CA GLU A 221 1.18 -8.03 -17.09
C GLU A 221 2.35 -8.45 -16.18
N TYR A 222 3.55 -7.95 -16.41
CA TYR A 222 4.70 -8.15 -15.55
C TYR A 222 4.42 -7.62 -14.13
N ASN A 223 3.93 -6.38 -14.01
CA ASN A 223 3.58 -5.76 -12.73
C ASN A 223 2.48 -6.55 -11.99
N ARG A 224 1.47 -7.05 -12.71
CA ARG A 224 0.41 -7.92 -12.14
C ARG A 224 0.98 -9.23 -11.59
N HIS A 225 1.94 -9.84 -12.29
CA HIS A 225 2.62 -11.04 -11.83
C HIS A 225 3.44 -10.82 -10.55
N ASP A 226 4.07 -9.67 -10.41
CA ASP A 226 4.81 -9.33 -9.20
C ASP A 226 3.88 -9.24 -7.98
N VAL A 227 2.67 -8.72 -8.13
CA VAL A 227 1.65 -8.69 -7.08
C VAL A 227 1.19 -10.10 -6.65
N MET A 228 1.02 -11.03 -7.59
CA MET A 228 0.67 -12.42 -7.25
C MET A 228 1.72 -13.11 -6.40
N GLY A 229 2.98 -12.78 -6.61
CA GLY A 229 4.09 -13.33 -5.82
C GLY A 229 4.26 -12.72 -4.42
N LEU A 230 3.50 -11.68 -4.09
CA LEU A 230 3.56 -10.99 -2.79
C LEU A 230 2.57 -11.55 -1.75
N GLU A 231 1.49 -12.16 -2.16
CA GLU A 231 0.50 -12.81 -1.30
C GLU A 231 0.92 -14.24 -0.93
#